data_35dba5a213d61be9d3ceddb37e202810
#
_entry.id   35dba5a213d61be9d3ceddb37e202810
#
_cell.length_a   1.000
_cell.length_b   1.000
_cell.length_c   1.000
_cell.angle_alpha   90.00
_cell.angle_beta   90.00
_cell.angle_gamma   90.00
#
_symmetry.space_group_name_H-M   'P 1'
#
loop_
_entity.id
_entity.type
_entity.pdbx_description
1 polymer ?
#
loop_
_entity_poly.entity_id
_entity_poly.type
_entity_poly.pdbx_seq_one_letter_code
_entity_poly.pdbx_strand_id
1 'polypeptide(L)'
;MKYWLLKSEPDVWSIDQQKKAGIKGAPWDGVRNYQAAKNLKNMKQGDLCFFYHSNIGKEVVGIVKVIKEYYLDKTDKTGRFVAVTVQFKSKFSKPITLENIKKNKNLGHLALIKQSRLSV
;
A
#
# COMPACT_ATOMS: atom_id res chain seq x y z
N MET A 1 -7.70 -7.19 -13.25
CA MET A 1 -6.84 -6.28 -12.47
C MET A 1 -7.65 -5.64 -11.36
N LYS A 2 -7.12 -5.61 -10.15
CA LYS A 2 -7.74 -4.94 -9.01
C LYS A 2 -6.91 -3.75 -8.56
N TYR A 3 -7.54 -2.86 -7.82
CA TYR A 3 -6.88 -1.71 -7.21
C TYR A 3 -6.90 -1.88 -5.69
N TRP A 4 -5.77 -1.54 -5.07
CA TRP A 4 -5.58 -1.66 -3.62
C TRP A 4 -5.11 -0.33 -3.06
N LEU A 5 -5.16 -0.17 -1.75
CA LEU A 5 -4.61 0.99 -1.07
C LEU A 5 -3.57 0.50 -0.06
N LEU A 6 -2.32 0.97 -0.21
CA LEU A 6 -1.23 0.66 0.71
C LEU A 6 -0.90 1.88 1.55
N LYS A 7 -0.95 1.72 2.85
CA LYS A 7 -0.71 2.80 3.80
C LYS A 7 0.69 2.70 4.41
N SER A 8 1.45 3.79 4.32
CA SER A 8 2.81 3.84 4.86
C SER A 8 3.06 5.17 5.57
N GLU A 9 3.85 5.13 6.64
CA GLU A 9 4.34 6.33 7.28
C GLU A 9 5.54 6.88 6.49
N PRO A 10 5.54 8.16 6.06
CA PRO A 10 6.59 8.67 5.19
C PRO A 10 7.99 8.69 5.81
N ASP A 11 8.12 8.78 7.14
CA ASP A 11 9.42 8.67 7.81
C ASP A 11 9.94 7.23 7.90
N VAL A 12 9.10 6.23 7.64
CA VAL A 12 9.52 4.81 7.58
C VAL A 12 9.75 4.40 6.14
N TRP A 13 8.78 4.64 5.25
CA TRP A 13 8.89 4.31 3.83
C TRP A 13 8.04 5.27 3.00
N SER A 14 8.69 6.22 2.34
CA SER A 14 8.03 7.23 1.52
C SER A 14 7.93 6.80 0.06
N ILE A 15 7.10 7.52 -0.71
CA ILE A 15 7.01 7.31 -2.17
C ILE A 15 8.36 7.57 -2.86
N ASP A 16 9.15 8.50 -2.34
CA ASP A 16 10.46 8.80 -2.91
C ASP A 16 11.46 7.66 -2.66
N GLN A 17 11.38 7.00 -1.50
CA GLN A 17 12.18 5.81 -1.22
C GLN A 17 11.76 4.65 -2.13
N GLN A 18 10.47 4.51 -2.37
CA GLN A 18 9.92 3.50 -3.29
C GLN A 18 10.43 3.75 -4.72
N LYS A 19 10.47 5.02 -5.14
CA LYS A 19 11.01 5.41 -6.45
C LYS A 19 12.48 5.03 -6.58
N LYS A 20 13.27 5.26 -5.54
CA LYS A 20 14.70 4.91 -5.53
C LYS A 20 14.94 3.41 -5.58
N ALA A 21 14.01 2.59 -5.13
CA ALA A 21 14.12 1.14 -5.21
C ALA A 21 14.11 0.63 -6.66
N GLY A 22 13.61 1.42 -7.59
CA GLY A 22 13.69 1.16 -9.03
C GLY A 22 12.89 -0.05 -9.50
N ILE A 23 13.32 -0.64 -10.60
CA ILE A 23 12.65 -1.75 -11.28
C ILE A 23 12.55 -3.00 -10.39
N LYS A 24 13.54 -3.22 -9.54
CA LYS A 24 13.55 -4.38 -8.64
C LYS A 24 12.39 -4.35 -7.65
N GLY A 25 11.85 -3.14 -7.38
CA GLY A 25 10.81 -2.98 -6.39
C GLY A 25 11.31 -3.12 -4.97
N ALA A 26 10.37 -3.18 -4.03
CA ALA A 26 10.67 -3.33 -2.62
C ALA A 26 9.61 -4.23 -1.97
N PRO A 27 9.98 -5.01 -0.95
CA PRO A 27 9.00 -5.82 -0.24
C PRO A 27 8.09 -4.91 0.59
N TRP A 28 6.79 -5.17 0.53
CA TRP A 28 5.81 -4.54 1.39
C TRP A 28 5.60 -5.46 2.59
N ASP A 29 6.43 -5.30 3.60
CA ASP A 29 6.47 -6.15 4.78
C ASP A 29 6.03 -5.40 6.03
N GLY A 30 6.11 -6.04 7.17
CA GLY A 30 5.75 -5.42 8.45
C GLY A 30 4.24 -5.32 8.70
N VAL A 31 3.41 -5.87 7.82
CA VAL A 31 1.95 -5.87 8.00
C VAL A 31 1.59 -6.88 9.09
N ARG A 32 0.93 -6.42 10.16
CA ARG A 32 0.58 -7.25 11.32
C ARG A 32 -0.92 -7.28 11.62
N ASN A 33 -1.74 -6.71 10.73
CA ASN A 33 -3.19 -6.77 10.82
C ASN A 33 -3.67 -7.96 9.97
N TYR A 34 -4.50 -8.83 10.53
CA TYR A 34 -4.95 -10.05 9.84
C TYR A 34 -5.78 -9.75 8.58
N GLN A 35 -6.64 -8.73 8.64
CA GLN A 35 -7.42 -8.36 7.47
C GLN A 35 -6.52 -7.81 6.35
N ALA A 36 -5.55 -6.98 6.70
CA ALA A 36 -4.57 -6.46 5.74
C ALA A 36 -3.72 -7.59 5.15
N ALA A 37 -3.30 -8.55 5.97
CA ALA A 37 -2.57 -9.73 5.50
C ALA A 37 -3.39 -10.55 4.51
N LYS A 38 -4.68 -10.71 4.77
CA LYS A 38 -5.59 -11.39 3.86
C LYS A 38 -5.69 -10.65 2.53
N ASN A 39 -5.73 -9.32 2.56
CA ASN A 39 -5.74 -8.50 1.35
C ASN A 39 -4.44 -8.71 0.55
N LEU A 40 -3.28 -8.73 1.20
CA LEU A 40 -2.01 -9.01 0.54
C LEU A 40 -2.03 -10.36 -0.18
N LYS A 41 -2.62 -11.39 0.44
CA LYS A 41 -2.73 -12.72 -0.16
C LYS A 41 -3.60 -12.73 -1.41
N ASN A 42 -4.53 -11.79 -1.52
CA ASN A 42 -5.43 -11.68 -2.66
C ASN A 42 -4.87 -10.85 -3.81
N MET A 43 -3.76 -10.16 -3.60
CA MET A 43 -3.12 -9.36 -4.65
C MET A 43 -2.51 -10.25 -5.71
N LYS A 44 -2.65 -9.84 -6.96
CA LYS A 44 -2.11 -10.55 -8.11
C LYS A 44 -1.05 -9.71 -8.82
N GLN A 45 -0.09 -10.36 -9.44
CA GLN A 45 0.90 -9.69 -10.24
C GLN A 45 0.22 -8.81 -11.29
N GLY A 46 0.62 -7.54 -11.38
CA GLY A 46 0.02 -6.57 -12.27
C GLY A 46 -1.03 -5.67 -11.62
N ASP A 47 -1.53 -6.03 -10.43
CA ASP A 47 -2.47 -5.18 -9.71
C ASP A 47 -1.80 -3.85 -9.33
N LEU A 48 -2.61 -2.79 -9.31
CA LEU A 48 -2.13 -1.44 -8.96
C LEU A 48 -2.55 -1.09 -7.54
N CYS A 49 -1.66 -0.39 -6.84
CA CYS A 49 -1.90 0.04 -5.46
C CYS A 49 -1.71 1.55 -5.35
N PHE A 50 -2.69 2.21 -4.76
CA PHE A 50 -2.52 3.60 -4.37
C PHE A 50 -1.61 3.66 -3.16
N PHE A 51 -0.59 4.51 -3.21
CA PHE A 51 0.38 4.67 -2.13
C PHE A 51 -0.05 5.84 -1.25
N TYR A 52 -0.44 5.55 -0.02
CA TYR A 52 -0.99 6.53 0.92
C TYR A 52 0.02 6.83 2.02
N HIS A 53 0.37 8.12 2.21
CA HIS A 53 1.17 8.58 3.32
C HIS A 53 0.27 8.82 4.54
N SER A 54 0.48 8.03 5.61
CA SER A 54 -0.23 8.21 6.88
C SER A 54 0.58 9.11 7.81
N ASN A 55 -0.02 9.56 8.90
CA ASN A 55 0.57 10.46 9.90
C ASN A 55 0.84 11.87 9.37
N ILE A 56 1.76 12.00 8.44
CA ILE A 56 2.17 13.29 7.87
C ILE A 56 1.58 13.39 6.47
N GLY A 57 0.81 14.45 6.22
CA GLY A 57 0.18 14.72 4.93
C GLY A 57 -1.16 14.02 4.75
N LYS A 58 -1.31 12.77 5.18
CA LYS A 58 -2.55 11.97 5.08
C LYS A 58 -3.16 12.03 3.67
N GLU A 59 -2.38 11.62 2.67
CA GLU A 59 -2.76 11.75 1.27
C GLU A 59 -2.20 10.62 0.42
N VAL A 60 -2.89 10.33 -0.69
CA VAL A 60 -2.41 9.41 -1.70
C VAL A 60 -1.41 10.16 -2.57
N VAL A 61 -0.19 9.67 -2.63
CA VAL A 61 0.93 10.38 -3.26
C VAL A 61 1.41 9.73 -4.56
N GLY A 62 0.96 8.53 -4.87
CA GLY A 62 1.40 7.86 -6.08
C GLY A 62 0.78 6.48 -6.26
N ILE A 63 1.32 5.74 -7.22
CA ILE A 63 0.87 4.40 -7.57
C ILE A 63 2.08 3.48 -7.64
N VAL A 64 1.93 2.27 -7.10
CA VAL A 64 2.88 1.18 -7.25
C VAL A 64 2.17 -0.03 -7.86
N LYS A 65 2.95 -0.95 -8.44
CA LYS A 65 2.42 -2.15 -9.09
C LYS A 65 2.95 -3.40 -8.38
N VAL A 66 2.08 -4.38 -8.16
CA VAL A 66 2.49 -5.67 -7.61
C VAL A 66 3.28 -6.42 -8.69
N ILE A 67 4.55 -6.72 -8.40
CA ILE A 67 5.40 -7.47 -9.31
C ILE A 67 5.72 -8.88 -8.81
N LYS A 68 5.41 -9.17 -7.54
CA LYS A 68 5.54 -10.50 -6.96
C LYS A 68 4.39 -10.73 -5.99
N GLU A 69 3.65 -11.80 -6.18
CA GLU A 69 2.54 -12.18 -5.31
C GLU A 69 3.07 -12.63 -3.95
N TYR A 70 2.19 -12.78 -2.97
CA TYR A 70 2.56 -12.94 -1.58
C TYR A 70 3.57 -14.08 -1.32
N TYR A 71 4.41 -13.85 -0.32
CA TYR A 71 5.37 -14.82 0.22
C TYR A 71 5.49 -14.55 1.71
N LEU A 72 6.10 -15.47 2.45
CA LEU A 72 6.26 -15.28 3.89
C LEU A 72 7.09 -14.03 4.18
N ASP A 73 6.61 -13.21 5.11
CA ASP A 73 7.29 -12.00 5.55
C ASP A 73 8.51 -12.39 6.40
N LYS A 74 9.71 -12.07 5.91
CA LYS A 74 10.96 -12.41 6.59
C LYS A 74 11.13 -11.70 7.94
N THR A 75 10.39 -10.59 8.15
CA THR A 75 10.44 -9.85 9.41
C THR A 75 9.54 -10.48 10.47
N ASP A 76 8.66 -11.41 10.08
CA ASP A 76 7.77 -12.13 10.99
C ASP A 76 8.31 -13.54 11.23
N LYS A 77 8.87 -13.75 12.43
CA LYS A 77 9.42 -15.04 12.82
C LYS A 77 8.36 -16.09 13.13
N THR A 78 7.09 -15.70 13.28
CA THR A 78 6.00 -16.63 13.58
C THR A 78 5.47 -17.36 12.34
N GLY A 79 5.78 -16.89 11.14
CA GLY A 79 5.29 -17.46 9.89
C GLY A 79 3.81 -17.21 9.61
N ARG A 80 3.20 -16.26 10.29
CA ARG A 80 1.76 -15.95 10.16
C ARG A 80 1.46 -14.87 9.13
N PHE A 81 2.41 -14.00 8.85
CA PHE A 81 2.20 -12.84 8.00
C PHE A 81 2.98 -12.94 6.71
N VAL A 82 2.51 -12.23 5.70
CA VAL A 82 3.05 -12.30 4.36
C VAL A 82 3.43 -10.90 3.85
N ALA A 83 4.20 -10.87 2.79
CA ALA A 83 4.60 -9.66 2.10
C ALA A 83 4.36 -9.85 0.60
N VAL A 84 4.29 -8.74 -0.12
CA VAL A 84 4.32 -8.73 -1.59
C VAL A 84 5.45 -7.81 -2.02
N THR A 85 5.90 -7.92 -3.26
CA THR A 85 6.88 -6.98 -3.82
C THR A 85 6.16 -6.01 -4.74
N VAL A 86 6.39 -4.72 -4.53
CA VAL A 86 5.78 -3.66 -5.34
C VAL A 86 6.85 -2.80 -6.00
N GLN A 87 6.53 -2.28 -7.18
CA GLN A 87 7.40 -1.47 -8.00
C GLN A 87 6.79 -0.09 -8.16
N PHE A 88 7.61 0.96 -8.07
CA PHE A 88 7.17 2.33 -8.33
C PHE A 88 6.62 2.45 -9.74
N LYS A 89 5.47 3.09 -9.88
CA LYS A 89 4.86 3.36 -11.19
C LYS A 89 4.76 4.85 -11.46
N SER A 90 4.19 5.62 -10.53
CA SER A 90 4.06 7.06 -10.72
C SER A 90 3.95 7.79 -9.39
N LYS A 91 4.34 9.06 -9.39
CA LYS A 91 4.16 9.98 -8.27
C LYS A 91 3.21 11.08 -8.72
N PHE A 92 2.20 11.39 -7.91
CA PHE A 92 1.23 12.43 -8.25
C PHE A 92 1.83 13.81 -8.06
N SER A 93 1.63 14.69 -9.05
CA SER A 93 1.99 16.11 -8.92
C SER A 93 1.09 16.82 -7.91
N LYS A 94 -0.16 16.35 -7.78
CA LYS A 94 -1.12 16.85 -6.79
C LYS A 94 -1.64 15.67 -5.98
N PRO A 95 -1.11 15.44 -4.77
CA PRO A 95 -1.60 14.36 -3.91
C PRO A 95 -3.09 14.50 -3.59
N ILE A 96 -3.75 13.36 -3.40
CA ILE A 96 -5.17 13.31 -3.08
C ILE A 96 -5.32 13.11 -1.58
N THR A 97 -5.92 14.08 -0.89
CA THR A 97 -6.07 14.01 0.57
C THR A 97 -7.10 12.97 0.97
N LEU A 98 -6.98 12.47 2.21
CA LEU A 98 -7.97 11.55 2.76
C LEU A 98 -9.38 12.17 2.76
N GLU A 99 -9.47 13.46 3.04
CA GLU A 99 -10.74 14.19 3.01
C GLU A 99 -11.39 14.14 1.63
N ASN A 100 -10.62 14.36 0.57
CA ASN A 100 -11.12 14.28 -0.81
C ASN A 100 -11.57 12.86 -1.15
N ILE A 101 -10.85 11.85 -0.67
CA ILE A 101 -11.25 10.45 -0.87
C ILE A 101 -12.58 10.17 -0.19
N LYS A 102 -12.77 10.64 1.04
CA LYS A 102 -14.04 10.46 1.78
C LYS A 102 -15.22 11.11 1.10
N LYS A 103 -15.01 12.23 0.41
CA LYS A 103 -16.05 12.92 -0.35
C LYS A 103 -16.41 12.24 -1.65
N ASN A 104 -15.53 11.38 -2.16
CA ASN A 104 -15.74 10.68 -3.43
C ASN A 104 -16.54 9.41 -3.18
N LYS A 105 -17.77 9.37 -3.71
CA LYS A 105 -18.67 8.23 -3.54
C LYS A 105 -18.12 6.91 -4.05
N ASN A 106 -17.29 6.96 -5.10
CA ASN A 106 -16.70 5.76 -5.70
C ASN A 106 -15.58 5.18 -4.84
N LEU A 107 -14.95 5.99 -3.99
CA LEU A 107 -13.83 5.58 -3.14
C LEU A 107 -14.23 5.43 -1.66
N GLY A 108 -15.40 5.93 -1.28
CA GLY A 108 -15.83 5.94 0.11
C GLY A 108 -16.03 4.57 0.74
N HIS A 109 -16.12 3.52 -0.07
CA HIS A 109 -16.30 2.14 0.41
C HIS A 109 -14.99 1.43 0.74
N LEU A 110 -13.83 2.03 0.46
CA LEU A 110 -12.54 1.40 0.78
C LEU A 110 -12.42 1.14 2.28
N ALA A 111 -11.98 -0.06 2.64
CA ALA A 111 -11.87 -0.48 4.03
C ALA A 111 -11.00 0.46 4.86
N LEU A 112 -9.93 1.00 4.27
CA LEU A 112 -9.02 1.92 4.95
C LEU A 112 -9.70 3.21 5.40
N ILE A 113 -10.71 3.67 4.67
CA ILE A 113 -11.48 4.87 5.02
C ILE A 113 -12.42 4.57 6.19
N LYS A 114 -12.98 3.37 6.21
CA LYS A 114 -13.90 2.92 7.26
C LYS A 114 -13.16 2.44 8.50
N GLN A 115 -11.96 1.90 8.33
CA GLN A 115 -11.14 1.33 9.40
C GLN A 115 -9.76 1.97 9.38
N SER A 116 -9.56 2.99 10.18
CA SER A 116 -8.33 3.80 10.18
C SER A 116 -7.05 3.00 10.51
N ARG A 117 -7.18 1.84 11.15
CA ARG A 117 -6.03 1.00 11.52
C ARG A 117 -5.65 -0.03 10.45
N LEU A 118 -6.45 -0.18 9.43
CA LEU A 118 -6.17 -1.12 8.35
C LEU A 118 -5.13 -0.50 7.40
N SER A 119 -4.08 -1.26 7.08
CA SER A 119 -2.95 -0.76 6.27
C SER A 119 -2.97 -1.21 4.81
N VAL A 120 -3.89 -2.09 4.43
CA VAL A 120 -4.03 -2.59 3.06
C VAL A 120 -5.48 -2.75 2.68
#